data_7a0743108fa8ac6fac8b01cd73f23655
#
_entry.id   7a0743108fa8ac6fac8b01cd73f23655
#
_cell.length_a   1.000
_cell.length_b   1.000
_cell.length_c   1.000
_cell.angle_alpha   90.00
_cell.angle_beta   90.00
_cell.angle_gamma   90.00
#
_symmetry.space_group_name_H-M   'P 1'
#
loop_
_entity.id
_entity.type
_entity.pdbx_description
1 polymer ?
#
loop_
_entity_poly.entity_id
_entity_poly.type
_entity_poly.pdbx_seq_one_letter_code
_entity_poly.pdbx_strand_id
1 'polypeptide(L)'
;GAHASRIIFDHDMAIGLEYIDKSNRLRQVRCKNEIVLSLGSYHSPQLLELSGIGDGEHLSTLGIETKHHLNGVGRNLQEHLTINVVQKVKNVKTVNDESKSLSLLKNLFKYLFFKRGLLTLPAAEVGAFVRSKYAEGRPDIQIHFAPAGGEITEDGPVDPEFPCVTSTACFLRPESRGSVHACSKDPKEPPKIKFNFLDTERDVKMMVEAVKIQRNIFQAPGFSAINNGELQPGDSVRTDEEILEFVRENAQTVYHPVGTCRMGSDSEAVVDQFLRVRGIRGLRIADASVFPSIISGNTNAACIMIGERCADFIRTEASAR
;
A
#
# COMPACT_ATOMS: atom_id res chain seq x y z
N GLY A 1 -8.65 21.45 5.99
CA GLY A 1 -8.31 20.77 7.16
C GLY A 1 -9.45 20.48 8.09
N ALA A 2 -10.02 19.27 7.98
CA ALA A 2 -10.90 18.68 8.98
C ALA A 2 -10.40 17.27 9.25
N HIS A 3 -10.37 16.87 10.52
CA HIS A 3 -9.96 15.53 10.95
C HIS A 3 -11.17 14.80 11.52
N ALA A 4 -11.63 13.74 10.86
CA ALA A 4 -12.76 12.93 11.32
C ALA A 4 -12.42 12.29 12.67
N SER A 5 -13.33 12.37 13.64
CA SER A 5 -13.11 11.84 14.97
C SER A 5 -14.06 10.70 15.34
N ARG A 6 -15.32 10.79 14.93
CA ARG A 6 -16.32 9.78 15.26
C ARG A 6 -17.56 9.88 14.37
N ILE A 7 -18.17 8.74 14.07
CA ILE A 7 -19.49 8.67 13.41
C ILE A 7 -20.57 8.87 14.47
N ILE A 8 -21.62 9.63 14.12
CA ILE A 8 -22.79 9.87 14.97
C ILE A 8 -23.91 8.92 14.53
N PHE A 9 -24.50 8.23 15.48
CA PHE A 9 -25.56 7.28 15.26
C PHE A 9 -26.87 7.70 15.91
N ASP A 10 -27.99 7.30 15.27
CA ASP A 10 -29.31 7.17 15.87
C ASP A 10 -29.66 5.68 15.82
N HIS A 11 -29.61 5.01 16.96
CA HIS A 11 -29.64 3.55 17.07
C HIS A 11 -28.56 2.88 16.14
N ASP A 12 -28.99 2.14 15.13
CA ASP A 12 -28.15 1.46 14.12
C ASP A 12 -27.95 2.28 12.84
N MET A 13 -28.47 3.52 12.78
CA MET A 13 -28.37 4.40 11.63
C MET A 13 -27.23 5.42 11.80
N ALA A 14 -26.30 5.45 10.87
CA ALA A 14 -25.29 6.51 10.78
C ALA A 14 -25.94 7.81 10.26
N ILE A 15 -25.93 8.89 11.06
CA ILE A 15 -26.63 10.14 10.78
C ILE A 15 -25.72 11.36 10.66
N GLY A 16 -24.44 11.23 10.94
CA GLY A 16 -23.50 12.34 10.90
C GLY A 16 -22.09 11.96 11.31
N LEU A 17 -21.25 12.97 11.36
CA LEU A 17 -19.84 12.84 11.69
C LEU A 17 -19.42 13.95 12.65
N GLU A 18 -18.61 13.60 13.65
CA GLU A 18 -17.82 14.56 14.40
C GLU A 18 -16.45 14.73 13.75
N TYR A 19 -15.94 15.95 13.73
CA TYR A 19 -14.61 16.25 13.21
C TYR A 19 -13.95 17.41 13.96
N ILE A 20 -12.63 17.45 13.95
CA ILE A 20 -11.83 18.52 14.50
C ILE A 20 -11.46 19.47 13.37
N ASP A 21 -11.86 20.76 13.50
CA ASP A 21 -11.56 21.80 12.50
C ASP A 21 -10.11 22.30 12.62
N LYS A 22 -9.69 23.17 11.66
CA LYS A 22 -8.34 23.79 11.65
C LYS A 22 -8.00 24.56 12.93
N SER A 23 -9.00 25.02 13.65
CA SER A 23 -8.84 25.75 14.92
C SER A 23 -8.88 24.81 16.14
N ASN A 24 -8.72 23.51 15.91
CA ASN A 24 -8.76 22.47 16.94
C ASN A 24 -10.10 22.41 17.72
N ARG A 25 -11.21 22.79 17.09
CA ARG A 25 -12.55 22.75 17.69
C ARG A 25 -13.32 21.56 17.17
N LEU A 26 -14.01 20.86 18.08
CA LEU A 26 -14.93 19.79 17.73
C LEU A 26 -16.17 20.37 17.03
N ARG A 27 -16.53 19.80 15.89
CA ARG A 27 -17.65 20.15 15.07
C ARG A 27 -18.46 18.92 14.71
N GLN A 28 -19.72 19.12 14.38
CA GLN A 28 -20.61 18.05 13.89
C GLN A 28 -21.21 18.44 12.55
N VAL A 29 -21.38 17.46 11.69
CA VAL A 29 -22.13 17.57 10.44
C VAL A 29 -23.07 16.38 10.33
N ARG A 30 -24.31 16.63 9.87
CA ARG A 30 -25.30 15.58 9.61
C ARG A 30 -25.38 15.28 8.13
N CYS A 31 -25.58 14.00 7.80
CA CYS A 31 -25.86 13.56 6.44
C CYS A 31 -27.37 13.49 6.20
N LYS A 32 -27.79 13.64 4.95
CA LYS A 32 -29.19 13.48 4.55
C LYS A 32 -29.56 12.03 4.25
N ASN A 33 -28.63 11.28 3.67
CA ASN A 33 -28.90 9.93 3.18
C ASN A 33 -27.97 8.91 3.85
N GLU A 34 -26.67 8.96 3.56
CA GLU A 34 -25.67 8.00 4.05
C GLU A 34 -24.28 8.63 4.15
N ILE A 35 -23.39 7.96 4.85
CA ILE A 35 -21.98 8.29 4.99
C ILE A 35 -21.16 7.28 4.20
N VAL A 36 -20.20 7.74 3.41
CA VAL A 36 -19.22 6.89 2.71
C VAL A 36 -17.84 7.16 3.29
N LEU A 37 -17.21 6.14 3.87
CA LEU A 37 -15.83 6.21 4.32
C LEU A 37 -14.90 5.90 3.15
N SER A 38 -13.88 6.75 2.97
CA SER A 38 -12.83 6.59 1.96
C SER A 38 -11.49 7.04 2.53
N LEU A 39 -11.18 6.56 3.75
CA LEU A 39 -10.00 6.98 4.52
C LEU A 39 -8.80 6.03 4.32
N GLY A 40 -8.99 5.00 3.48
CA GLY A 40 -7.98 3.98 3.19
C GLY A 40 -7.82 2.94 4.29
N SER A 41 -6.92 1.99 4.05
CA SER A 41 -6.78 0.78 4.87
C SER A 41 -6.30 1.02 6.29
N TYR A 42 -5.81 2.21 6.62
CA TYR A 42 -5.37 2.54 7.98
C TYR A 42 -6.44 3.27 8.78
N HIS A 43 -7.08 4.27 8.17
CA HIS A 43 -7.98 5.15 8.91
C HIS A 43 -9.46 4.77 8.82
N SER A 44 -9.88 3.98 7.81
CA SER A 44 -11.25 3.48 7.76
C SER A 44 -11.56 2.53 8.94
N PRO A 45 -10.73 1.50 9.23
CA PRO A 45 -10.95 0.69 10.42
C PRO A 45 -10.78 1.49 11.73
N GLN A 46 -9.79 2.39 11.81
CA GLN A 46 -9.60 3.24 12.99
C GLN A 46 -10.85 4.07 13.30
N LEU A 47 -11.45 4.71 12.30
CA LEU A 47 -12.65 5.52 12.51
C LEU A 47 -13.86 4.66 12.92
N LEU A 48 -13.99 3.44 12.41
CA LEU A 48 -15.01 2.50 12.86
C LEU A 48 -14.81 2.18 14.36
N GLU A 49 -13.59 1.81 14.78
CA GLU A 49 -13.28 1.51 16.17
C GLU A 49 -13.50 2.70 17.10
N LEU A 50 -13.05 3.90 16.74
CA LEU A 50 -13.33 5.13 17.48
C LEU A 50 -14.83 5.46 17.59
N SER A 51 -15.63 4.90 16.70
CA SER A 51 -17.08 5.04 16.68
C SER A 51 -17.84 3.91 17.41
N GLY A 52 -17.09 2.97 18.02
CA GLY A 52 -17.64 1.83 18.75
C GLY A 52 -18.02 0.64 17.86
N ILE A 53 -17.50 0.56 16.63
CA ILE A 53 -17.70 -0.56 15.70
C ILE A 53 -16.41 -1.35 15.58
N GLY A 54 -16.35 -2.58 16.04
CA GLY A 54 -15.15 -3.42 16.02
C GLY A 54 -15.21 -4.58 16.98
N ASP A 55 -14.04 -5.13 17.33
CA ASP A 55 -13.91 -6.15 18.35
C ASP A 55 -14.19 -5.55 19.74
N GLY A 56 -15.26 -6.02 20.39
CA GLY A 56 -15.69 -5.48 21.69
C GLY A 56 -14.66 -5.61 22.80
N GLU A 57 -13.84 -6.66 22.81
CA GLU A 57 -12.77 -6.81 23.80
C GLU A 57 -11.69 -5.75 23.57
N HIS A 58 -11.25 -5.57 22.33
CA HIS A 58 -10.30 -4.52 21.98
C HIS A 58 -10.84 -3.13 22.32
N LEU A 59 -12.06 -2.79 21.94
CA LEU A 59 -12.69 -1.50 22.24
C LEU A 59 -12.77 -1.24 23.72
N SER A 60 -13.08 -2.28 24.51
CA SER A 60 -13.12 -2.19 25.99
C SER A 60 -11.75 -1.82 26.56
N THR A 61 -10.64 -2.34 26.05
CA THR A 61 -9.28 -1.98 26.50
C THR A 61 -8.96 -0.49 26.29
N LEU A 62 -9.55 0.12 25.27
CA LEU A 62 -9.44 1.55 24.99
C LEU A 62 -10.47 2.38 25.77
N GLY A 63 -11.39 1.73 26.49
CA GLY A 63 -12.52 2.36 27.18
C GLY A 63 -13.55 2.95 26.19
N ILE A 64 -13.66 2.40 24.99
CA ILE A 64 -14.68 2.75 23.99
C ILE A 64 -15.86 1.80 24.17
N GLU A 65 -17.07 2.37 24.28
CA GLU A 65 -18.29 1.58 24.36
C GLU A 65 -18.59 0.89 23.01
N THR A 66 -18.80 -0.42 23.05
CA THR A 66 -19.15 -1.20 21.85
C THR A 66 -20.59 -0.93 21.45
N LYS A 67 -20.77 -0.26 20.32
CA LYS A 67 -22.08 -0.05 19.70
C LYS A 67 -22.50 -1.20 18.80
N HIS A 68 -21.53 -1.74 18.06
CA HIS A 68 -21.73 -2.87 17.18
C HIS A 68 -20.51 -3.75 17.13
N HIS A 69 -20.65 -5.01 17.53
CA HIS A 69 -19.57 -5.98 17.47
C HIS A 69 -19.35 -6.44 16.03
N LEU A 70 -18.16 -6.19 15.49
CA LEU A 70 -17.78 -6.53 14.13
C LEU A 70 -16.29 -6.90 14.11
N ASN A 71 -16.00 -8.17 14.35
CA ASN A 71 -14.66 -8.69 14.67
C ASN A 71 -13.62 -8.46 13.56
N GLY A 72 -14.08 -8.42 12.29
CA GLY A 72 -13.16 -8.23 11.14
C GLY A 72 -12.59 -6.82 10.97
N VAL A 73 -13.10 -5.82 11.72
CA VAL A 73 -12.57 -4.46 11.64
C VAL A 73 -11.09 -4.43 12.06
N GLY A 74 -10.26 -3.86 11.20
CA GLY A 74 -8.82 -3.76 11.41
C GLY A 74 -8.03 -5.03 11.14
N ARG A 75 -8.66 -6.18 10.94
CA ARG A 75 -8.01 -7.46 10.64
C ARG A 75 -7.75 -7.65 9.14
N ASN A 76 -6.99 -8.69 8.79
CA ASN A 76 -6.71 -9.09 7.40
C ASN A 76 -5.93 -8.05 6.59
N LEU A 77 -5.12 -7.20 7.23
CA LEU A 77 -4.21 -6.31 6.49
C LEU A 77 -3.30 -7.14 5.59
N GLN A 78 -3.24 -6.74 4.33
CA GLN A 78 -2.37 -7.31 3.31
C GLN A 78 -1.60 -6.18 2.63
N GLU A 79 -0.35 -6.45 2.28
CA GLU A 79 0.53 -5.47 1.65
C GLU A 79 1.57 -6.19 0.80
N HIS A 80 1.98 -5.59 -0.30
CA HIS A 80 3.12 -6.08 -1.08
C HIS A 80 4.43 -5.67 -0.40
N LEU A 81 5.25 -6.65 -0.02
CA LEU A 81 6.61 -6.43 0.43
C LEU A 81 7.53 -6.35 -0.79
N THR A 82 8.41 -5.35 -0.85
CA THR A 82 9.36 -5.17 -1.93
C THR A 82 10.79 -5.31 -1.47
N ILE A 83 11.66 -5.73 -2.38
CA ILE A 83 13.11 -5.76 -2.19
C ILE A 83 13.81 -5.21 -3.43
N ASN A 84 14.84 -4.41 -3.21
CA ASN A 84 15.64 -3.80 -4.26
C ASN A 84 16.90 -4.63 -4.51
N VAL A 85 17.25 -4.76 -5.80
CA VAL A 85 18.60 -5.12 -6.24
C VAL A 85 19.13 -3.94 -7.04
N VAL A 86 20.26 -3.39 -6.61
CA VAL A 86 20.88 -2.21 -7.22
C VAL A 86 22.14 -2.64 -7.96
N GLN A 87 22.22 -2.26 -9.23
CA GLN A 87 23.33 -2.60 -10.11
C GLN A 87 24.09 -1.36 -10.51
N LYS A 88 25.42 -1.37 -10.33
CA LYS A 88 26.32 -0.37 -10.93
C LYS A 88 26.33 -0.55 -12.44
N VAL A 89 26.33 0.55 -13.18
CA VAL A 89 26.38 0.53 -14.64
C VAL A 89 27.51 1.40 -15.16
N LYS A 90 27.95 1.14 -16.40
CA LYS A 90 28.99 1.90 -17.08
C LYS A 90 28.56 2.21 -18.51
N ASN A 91 29.16 3.24 -19.10
CA ASN A 91 28.96 3.66 -20.49
C ASN A 91 27.49 4.08 -20.82
N VAL A 92 26.70 4.36 -19.81
CA VAL A 92 25.30 4.86 -19.92
C VAL A 92 25.08 5.99 -18.93
N LYS A 93 24.18 6.89 -19.27
CA LYS A 93 23.69 7.92 -18.34
C LYS A 93 22.47 7.42 -17.60
N THR A 94 22.41 7.71 -16.33
CA THR A 94 21.27 7.40 -15.47
C THR A 94 20.53 8.67 -15.09
N VAL A 95 19.36 8.53 -14.45
CA VAL A 95 18.61 9.66 -13.89
C VAL A 95 19.43 10.40 -12.86
N ASN A 96 20.26 9.70 -12.06
CA ASN A 96 21.19 10.33 -11.12
C ASN A 96 22.15 11.33 -11.80
N ASP A 97 22.67 10.99 -13.00
CA ASP A 97 23.55 11.89 -13.76
C ASP A 97 22.78 13.09 -14.32
N GLU A 98 21.56 12.87 -14.79
CA GLU A 98 20.73 13.91 -15.42
C GLU A 98 20.02 14.82 -14.41
N SER A 99 19.94 14.44 -13.14
CA SER A 99 19.34 15.23 -12.06
C SER A 99 20.30 16.25 -11.45
N LYS A 100 21.59 16.24 -11.86
CA LYS A 100 22.65 17.11 -11.29
C LYS A 100 22.94 18.35 -12.16
N SER A 101 23.31 19.45 -11.50
CA SER A 101 23.92 20.66 -12.10
C SER A 101 23.19 21.22 -13.34
N LEU A 102 23.92 21.50 -14.41
CA LEU A 102 23.41 22.06 -15.67
C LEU A 102 22.40 21.13 -16.38
N SER A 103 22.49 19.83 -16.18
CA SER A 103 21.53 18.88 -16.74
C SER A 103 20.14 19.07 -16.13
N LEU A 104 20.04 19.33 -14.85
CA LEU A 104 18.76 19.63 -14.17
C LEU A 104 18.12 20.91 -14.74
N LEU A 105 18.91 21.99 -14.94
CA LEU A 105 18.40 23.23 -15.53
C LEU A 105 17.90 23.00 -16.95
N LYS A 106 18.62 22.22 -17.76
CA LYS A 106 18.18 21.86 -19.12
C LYS A 106 16.90 21.03 -19.10
N ASN A 107 16.76 20.07 -18.17
CA ASN A 107 15.57 19.25 -18.03
C ASN A 107 14.38 20.08 -17.52
N LEU A 108 14.60 21.03 -16.60
CA LEU A 108 13.59 21.98 -16.15
C LEU A 108 13.10 22.87 -17.30
N PHE A 109 14.00 23.40 -18.12
CA PHE A 109 13.64 24.17 -19.31
C PHE A 109 12.83 23.35 -20.30
N LYS A 110 13.25 22.12 -20.62
CA LYS A 110 12.50 21.20 -21.48
C LYS A 110 11.09 20.92 -20.93
N TYR A 111 10.97 20.72 -19.62
CA TYR A 111 9.67 20.48 -19.00
C TYR A 111 8.75 21.70 -19.05
N LEU A 112 9.25 22.88 -18.68
CA LEU A 112 8.44 24.10 -18.61
C LEU A 112 7.94 24.52 -20.00
N PHE A 113 8.79 24.48 -21.02
CA PHE A 113 8.46 24.99 -22.36
C PHE A 113 7.92 23.92 -23.33
N PHE A 114 8.33 22.67 -23.18
CA PHE A 114 7.98 21.63 -24.14
C PHE A 114 7.21 20.45 -23.51
N LYS A 115 7.05 20.40 -22.17
CA LYS A 115 6.44 19.27 -21.45
C LYS A 115 7.08 17.92 -21.80
N ARG A 116 8.40 17.89 -21.92
CA ARG A 116 9.22 16.73 -22.30
C ARG A 116 10.46 16.60 -21.41
N GLY A 117 11.06 15.40 -21.45
CA GLY A 117 12.32 15.09 -20.76
C GLY A 117 12.11 14.43 -19.40
N LEU A 118 13.19 14.36 -18.61
CA LEU A 118 13.26 13.61 -17.37
C LEU A 118 12.10 13.84 -16.40
N LEU A 119 11.66 15.09 -16.25
CA LEU A 119 10.58 15.44 -15.32
C LEU A 119 9.16 15.00 -15.77
N THR A 120 9.05 14.35 -16.93
CA THR A 120 7.80 13.72 -17.40
C THR A 120 7.79 12.21 -17.19
N LEU A 121 8.90 11.61 -16.78
CA LEU A 121 9.02 10.18 -16.60
C LEU A 121 8.55 9.75 -15.21
N PRO A 122 7.91 8.58 -15.10
CA PRO A 122 7.62 7.99 -13.79
C PRO A 122 8.92 7.54 -13.13
N ALA A 123 8.89 7.32 -11.82
CA ALA A 123 10.05 6.86 -11.05
C ALA A 123 10.57 5.50 -11.55
N ALA A 124 9.68 4.62 -12.00
CA ALA A 124 10.03 3.36 -12.65
C ALA A 124 9.48 3.38 -14.09
N GLU A 125 10.37 3.30 -15.07
CA GLU A 125 10.01 3.43 -16.49
C GLU A 125 9.59 2.09 -17.12
N VAL A 126 10.06 0.98 -16.58
CA VAL A 126 9.78 -0.36 -17.10
C VAL A 126 9.24 -1.23 -15.98
N GLY A 127 8.21 -2.01 -16.30
CA GLY A 127 7.63 -2.99 -15.41
C GLY A 127 7.55 -4.36 -16.08
N ALA A 128 7.65 -5.41 -15.26
CA ALA A 128 7.47 -6.78 -15.71
C ALA A 128 6.64 -7.58 -14.71
N PHE A 129 5.87 -8.52 -15.22
CA PHE A 129 5.21 -9.56 -14.45
C PHE A 129 5.82 -10.89 -14.85
N VAL A 130 6.51 -11.54 -13.92
CA VAL A 130 7.28 -12.76 -14.19
C VAL A 130 6.78 -13.92 -13.35
N ARG A 131 7.05 -15.13 -13.82
CA ARG A 131 6.76 -16.35 -13.07
C ARG A 131 7.99 -16.77 -12.29
N SER A 132 7.83 -16.97 -10.99
CA SER A 132 8.81 -17.70 -10.19
C SER A 132 8.76 -19.18 -10.53
N LYS A 133 9.73 -19.95 -10.02
CA LYS A 133 9.67 -21.43 -10.10
C LYS A 133 8.52 -22.03 -9.28
N TYR A 134 7.88 -21.26 -8.41
CA TYR A 134 6.73 -21.65 -7.59
C TYR A 134 5.38 -21.16 -8.16
N ALA A 135 5.39 -20.55 -9.34
CA ALA A 135 4.20 -19.94 -9.92
C ALA A 135 3.16 -21.00 -10.35
N GLU A 136 1.93 -20.80 -9.93
CA GLU A 136 0.78 -21.60 -10.32
C GLU A 136 0.04 -20.93 -11.49
N GLY A 137 0.52 -21.18 -12.71
CA GLY A 137 -0.11 -20.72 -13.95
C GLY A 137 0.21 -19.28 -14.34
N ARG A 138 -0.18 -18.27 -13.55
CA ARG A 138 0.02 -16.84 -13.86
C ARG A 138 1.24 -16.25 -13.15
N PRO A 139 1.79 -15.11 -13.63
CA PRO A 139 2.87 -14.40 -12.95
C PRO A 139 2.56 -14.12 -11.49
N ASP A 140 3.59 -14.19 -10.63
CA ASP A 140 3.49 -14.05 -9.18
C ASP A 140 4.51 -13.08 -8.60
N ILE A 141 5.45 -12.59 -9.41
CA ILE A 141 6.38 -11.51 -9.07
C ILE A 141 6.14 -10.33 -10.02
N GLN A 142 6.02 -9.13 -9.46
CA GLN A 142 6.07 -7.88 -10.21
C GLN A 142 7.43 -7.23 -10.02
N ILE A 143 8.00 -6.72 -11.10
CA ILE A 143 9.26 -6.00 -11.11
C ILE A 143 9.00 -4.58 -11.62
N HIS A 144 9.56 -3.60 -10.92
CA HIS A 144 9.69 -2.22 -11.36
C HIS A 144 11.18 -1.95 -11.61
N PHE A 145 11.51 -1.35 -12.74
CA PHE A 145 12.87 -1.00 -13.09
C PHE A 145 12.99 0.51 -13.22
N ALA A 146 13.94 1.08 -12.46
CA ALA A 146 14.25 2.50 -12.48
C ALA A 146 15.69 2.70 -12.98
N PRO A 147 15.93 3.59 -13.96
CA PRO A 147 17.27 3.95 -14.41
C PRO A 147 17.93 4.95 -13.45
N ALA A 148 17.75 4.72 -12.19
CA ALA A 148 18.32 5.42 -11.05
C ALA A 148 18.58 4.45 -9.92
N GLY A 149 19.45 4.80 -8.99
CA GLY A 149 19.68 3.99 -7.80
C GLY A 149 20.58 4.72 -6.80
N GLY A 150 20.82 4.05 -5.68
CA GLY A 150 21.62 4.52 -4.57
C GLY A 150 21.38 3.61 -3.37
N GLU A 151 22.16 3.80 -2.34
CA GLU A 151 21.93 3.17 -1.05
C GLU A 151 20.83 3.93 -0.30
N ILE A 152 19.96 3.20 0.36
CA ILE A 152 19.02 3.78 1.32
C ILE A 152 19.66 3.60 2.70
N THR A 153 20.02 4.69 3.34
CA THR A 153 20.53 4.71 4.71
C THR A 153 19.45 5.17 5.68
N GLU A 154 19.73 5.10 7.00
CA GLU A 154 18.83 5.62 8.04
C GLU A 154 18.50 7.12 7.85
N ASP A 155 19.46 7.89 7.29
CA ASP A 155 19.30 9.32 6.99
C ASP A 155 18.57 9.59 5.65
N GLY A 156 18.19 8.54 4.92
CA GLY A 156 17.50 8.60 3.63
C GLY A 156 18.33 8.11 2.44
N PRO A 157 17.84 8.29 1.21
CA PRO A 157 18.56 7.82 0.02
C PRO A 157 19.85 8.63 -0.22
N VAL A 158 20.96 7.93 -0.37
CA VAL A 158 22.26 8.50 -0.72
C VAL A 158 22.45 8.43 -2.24
N ASP A 159 22.73 9.57 -2.84
CA ASP A 159 23.03 9.64 -4.26
C ASP A 159 24.46 9.12 -4.52
N PRO A 160 24.62 8.00 -5.25
CA PRO A 160 25.91 7.41 -5.47
C PRO A 160 26.81 8.29 -6.36
N GLU A 161 28.12 8.18 -6.18
CA GLU A 161 29.11 8.87 -7.03
C GLU A 161 29.21 8.27 -8.45
N PHE A 162 28.57 7.13 -8.69
CA PHE A 162 28.62 6.37 -9.95
C PHE A 162 27.22 6.06 -10.47
N PRO A 163 27.07 5.87 -11.80
CA PRO A 163 25.78 5.51 -12.36
C PRO A 163 25.30 4.15 -11.88
N CYS A 164 24.03 4.06 -11.48
CA CYS A 164 23.40 2.81 -11.09
C CYS A 164 21.91 2.77 -11.49
N VAL A 165 21.36 1.57 -11.47
CA VAL A 165 19.97 1.28 -11.78
C VAL A 165 19.40 0.36 -10.72
N THR A 166 18.10 0.45 -10.49
CA THR A 166 17.41 -0.34 -9.47
C THR A 166 16.32 -1.20 -10.09
N SER A 167 16.34 -2.47 -9.75
CA SER A 167 15.21 -3.37 -9.91
C SER A 167 14.54 -3.54 -8.56
N THR A 168 13.24 -3.28 -8.50
CA THR A 168 12.39 -3.47 -7.30
C THR A 168 11.41 -4.60 -7.59
N ALA A 169 11.43 -5.66 -6.80
CA ALA A 169 10.53 -6.79 -6.98
C ALA A 169 9.61 -6.98 -5.77
N CYS A 170 8.36 -7.36 -6.02
CA CYS A 170 7.42 -7.74 -4.97
C CYS A 170 6.69 -9.05 -5.31
N PHE A 171 6.38 -9.83 -4.27
CA PHE A 171 5.50 -10.98 -4.38
C PHE A 171 4.03 -10.52 -4.42
N LEU A 172 3.29 -10.96 -5.46
CA LEU A 172 1.96 -10.42 -5.76
C LEU A 172 0.81 -11.03 -4.94
N ARG A 173 1.02 -12.15 -4.29
CA ARG A 173 -0.03 -12.86 -3.53
C ARG A 173 0.47 -13.33 -2.17
N PRO A 174 0.87 -12.38 -1.27
CA PRO A 174 1.35 -12.73 0.06
C PRO A 174 0.27 -13.44 0.88
N GLU A 175 0.71 -14.42 1.67
CA GLU A 175 -0.15 -15.17 2.58
C GLU A 175 -0.14 -14.60 4.00
N SER A 176 0.90 -13.85 4.36
CA SER A 176 0.98 -13.14 5.65
C SER A 176 -0.18 -12.17 5.82
N ARG A 177 -0.70 -12.12 7.05
CA ARG A 177 -1.83 -11.26 7.40
C ARG A 177 -1.49 -10.41 8.61
N GLY A 178 -1.76 -9.12 8.47
CA GLY A 178 -1.57 -8.14 9.51
C GLY A 178 -2.85 -7.57 10.07
N SER A 179 -2.70 -6.48 10.82
CA SER A 179 -3.83 -5.75 11.41
C SER A 179 -3.55 -4.26 11.58
N VAL A 180 -4.63 -3.49 11.71
CA VAL A 180 -4.61 -2.05 11.96
C VAL A 180 -5.66 -1.74 13.02
N HIS A 181 -5.25 -1.30 14.20
CA HIS A 181 -6.17 -1.01 15.30
C HIS A 181 -5.88 0.34 15.94
N ALA A 182 -6.91 1.03 16.41
CA ALA A 182 -6.78 2.22 17.25
C ALA A 182 -5.96 1.90 18.50
N CYS A 183 -5.15 2.85 18.97
CA CYS A 183 -4.35 2.71 20.18
C CYS A 183 -4.96 3.43 21.38
N SER A 184 -5.83 4.39 21.13
CA SER A 184 -6.51 5.20 22.16
C SER A 184 -7.82 5.78 21.62
N LYS A 185 -8.49 6.57 22.44
CA LYS A 185 -9.68 7.36 22.04
C LYS A 185 -9.34 8.63 21.28
N ASP A 186 -8.09 9.05 21.26
CA ASP A 186 -7.68 10.26 20.54
C ASP A 186 -7.62 9.97 19.04
N PRO A 187 -8.48 10.59 18.22
CA PRO A 187 -8.49 10.36 16.78
C PRO A 187 -7.22 10.84 16.07
N LYS A 188 -6.39 11.65 16.73
CA LYS A 188 -5.12 12.14 16.19
C LYS A 188 -3.95 11.17 16.44
N GLU A 189 -4.11 10.24 17.36
CA GLU A 189 -3.11 9.22 17.58
C GLU A 189 -3.11 8.22 16.43
N PRO A 190 -1.96 7.99 15.77
CA PRO A 190 -1.88 7.01 14.69
C PRO A 190 -2.29 5.61 15.14
N PRO A 191 -2.97 4.83 14.29
CA PRO A 191 -3.32 3.46 14.63
C PRO A 191 -2.05 2.59 14.72
N LYS A 192 -2.12 1.53 15.50
CA LYS A 192 -1.08 0.49 15.53
C LYS A 192 -1.20 -0.38 14.28
N ILE A 193 -0.16 -0.36 13.46
CA ILE A 193 -0.08 -1.15 12.22
C ILE A 193 0.88 -2.32 12.45
N LYS A 194 0.40 -3.53 12.21
CA LYS A 194 1.22 -4.74 12.22
C LYS A 194 1.07 -5.42 10.87
N PHE A 195 2.13 -5.45 10.09
CA PHE A 195 2.10 -6.10 8.77
C PHE A 195 2.26 -7.61 8.86
N ASN A 196 3.04 -8.11 9.83
CA ASN A 196 3.44 -9.50 9.97
C ASN A 196 4.08 -10.04 8.67
N PHE A 197 4.92 -9.22 8.02
CA PHE A 197 5.65 -9.65 6.83
C PHE A 197 6.48 -10.90 7.08
N LEU A 198 6.58 -11.78 6.07
CA LEU A 198 7.37 -13.02 6.11
C LEU A 198 6.92 -14.02 7.20
N ASP A 199 5.67 -13.95 7.63
CA ASP A 199 5.09 -14.83 8.64
C ASP A 199 4.85 -16.27 8.11
N THR A 200 4.77 -16.42 6.79
CA THR A 200 4.61 -17.73 6.15
C THR A 200 5.87 -18.18 5.42
N GLU A 201 6.09 -19.49 5.38
CA GLU A 201 7.21 -20.09 4.64
C GLU A 201 7.15 -19.75 3.15
N ARG A 202 5.94 -19.63 2.59
CA ARG A 202 5.75 -19.24 1.18
C ARG A 202 6.24 -17.83 0.93
N ASP A 203 5.88 -16.87 1.78
CA ASP A 203 6.30 -15.47 1.62
C ASP A 203 7.82 -15.35 1.70
N VAL A 204 8.45 -16.07 2.63
CA VAL A 204 9.92 -16.15 2.75
C VAL A 204 10.55 -16.66 1.46
N LYS A 205 10.10 -17.83 0.96
CA LYS A 205 10.62 -18.44 -0.28
C LYS A 205 10.44 -17.52 -1.48
N MET A 206 9.31 -16.86 -1.56
CA MET A 206 9.00 -15.96 -2.68
C MET A 206 9.87 -14.71 -2.68
N MET A 207 10.19 -14.14 -1.53
CA MET A 207 11.06 -12.97 -1.44
C MET A 207 12.52 -13.31 -1.75
N VAL A 208 13.01 -14.47 -1.31
CA VAL A 208 14.33 -14.98 -1.71
C VAL A 208 14.39 -15.21 -3.22
N GLU A 209 13.37 -15.83 -3.81
CA GLU A 209 13.28 -16.06 -5.24
C GLU A 209 13.21 -14.75 -6.04
N ALA A 210 12.53 -13.72 -5.51
CA ALA A 210 12.46 -12.40 -6.12
C ALA A 210 13.85 -11.75 -6.29
N VAL A 211 14.74 -11.86 -5.31
CA VAL A 211 16.13 -11.39 -5.42
C VAL A 211 16.88 -12.18 -6.50
N LYS A 212 16.73 -13.52 -6.54
CA LYS A 212 17.38 -14.37 -7.55
C LYS A 212 16.94 -14.03 -8.98
N ILE A 213 15.63 -13.80 -9.17
CA ILE A 213 15.08 -13.40 -10.47
C ILE A 213 15.67 -12.07 -10.93
N GLN A 214 15.76 -11.09 -10.05
CA GLN A 214 16.36 -9.78 -10.36
C GLN A 214 17.84 -9.92 -10.77
N ARG A 215 18.61 -10.73 -10.04
CA ARG A 215 20.00 -11.03 -10.40
C ARG A 215 20.13 -11.68 -11.77
N ASN A 216 19.27 -12.64 -12.10
CA ASN A 216 19.25 -13.28 -13.42
C ASN A 216 18.96 -12.27 -14.54
N ILE A 217 18.09 -11.28 -14.31
CA ILE A 217 17.83 -10.20 -15.27
C ILE A 217 19.09 -9.39 -15.51
N PHE A 218 19.83 -9.01 -14.47
CA PHE A 218 21.06 -8.25 -14.58
C PHE A 218 22.23 -9.04 -15.20
N GLN A 219 22.17 -10.37 -15.17
CA GLN A 219 23.14 -11.25 -15.83
C GLN A 219 22.80 -11.55 -17.29
N ALA A 220 21.63 -11.14 -17.78
CA ALA A 220 21.23 -11.38 -19.16
C ALA A 220 22.20 -10.72 -20.17
N PRO A 221 22.44 -11.34 -21.35
CA PRO A 221 23.41 -10.84 -22.35
C PRO A 221 23.16 -9.38 -22.75
N GLY A 222 21.91 -8.95 -22.84
CA GLY A 222 21.58 -7.56 -23.17
C GLY A 222 22.02 -6.53 -22.11
N PHE A 223 22.25 -6.96 -20.86
CA PHE A 223 22.70 -6.10 -19.79
C PHE A 223 24.22 -6.13 -19.60
N SER A 224 24.89 -7.17 -20.07
CA SER A 224 26.32 -7.42 -19.84
C SER A 224 27.23 -6.28 -20.31
N ALA A 225 26.88 -5.59 -21.38
CA ALA A 225 27.67 -4.48 -21.94
C ALA A 225 27.75 -3.25 -21.00
N ILE A 226 26.75 -3.04 -20.19
CA ILE A 226 26.64 -1.90 -19.26
C ILE A 226 26.83 -2.30 -17.80
N ASN A 227 26.81 -3.58 -17.48
CA ASN A 227 26.98 -4.10 -16.13
C ASN A 227 28.38 -3.76 -15.56
N ASN A 228 28.42 -3.28 -14.34
CA ASN A 228 29.66 -2.94 -13.62
C ASN A 228 29.68 -3.47 -12.17
N GLY A 229 28.94 -4.53 -11.90
CA GLY A 229 28.85 -5.19 -10.59
C GLY A 229 27.64 -4.80 -9.77
N GLU A 230 27.25 -5.70 -8.88
CA GLU A 230 26.12 -5.48 -7.96
C GLU A 230 26.54 -4.54 -6.83
N LEU A 231 25.70 -3.56 -6.50
CA LEU A 231 25.90 -2.66 -5.36
C LEU A 231 25.17 -3.20 -4.14
N GLN A 232 23.89 -3.61 -4.33
CA GLN A 232 23.03 -4.10 -3.26
C GLN A 232 22.18 -5.27 -3.78
N PRO A 233 22.18 -6.40 -3.07
CA PRO A 233 22.82 -6.71 -1.77
C PRO A 233 24.34 -6.84 -1.82
N GLY A 234 24.96 -7.00 -2.98
CA GLY A 234 26.40 -7.17 -3.16
C GLY A 234 26.84 -8.64 -3.19
N ASP A 235 28.09 -8.84 -3.62
CA ASP A 235 28.65 -10.17 -3.91
C ASP A 235 28.83 -11.08 -2.68
N SER A 236 28.76 -10.54 -1.46
CA SER A 236 28.84 -11.30 -0.20
C SER A 236 27.55 -12.06 0.13
N VAL A 237 26.40 -11.62 -0.39
CA VAL A 237 25.09 -12.22 -0.14
C VAL A 237 24.79 -13.27 -1.21
N ARG A 238 25.00 -14.57 -0.92
CA ARG A 238 24.94 -15.65 -1.93
C ARG A 238 23.96 -16.76 -1.60
N THR A 239 23.92 -17.20 -0.34
CA THR A 239 23.03 -18.29 0.09
C THR A 239 21.60 -17.81 0.30
N ASP A 240 20.65 -18.72 0.39
CA ASP A 240 19.24 -18.38 0.63
C ASP A 240 19.05 -17.75 2.02
N GLU A 241 19.83 -18.16 2.99
CA GLU A 241 19.87 -17.62 4.35
C GLU A 241 20.38 -16.17 4.35
N GLU A 242 21.49 -15.90 3.66
CA GLU A 242 22.06 -14.54 3.53
C GLU A 242 21.10 -13.62 2.77
N ILE A 243 20.44 -14.12 1.71
CA ILE A 243 19.42 -13.37 0.98
C ILE A 243 18.22 -13.07 1.88
N LEU A 244 17.78 -14.04 2.68
CA LEU A 244 16.66 -13.84 3.60
C LEU A 244 16.98 -12.77 4.66
N GLU A 245 18.20 -12.79 5.20
CA GLU A 245 18.63 -11.77 6.16
C GLU A 245 18.66 -10.38 5.52
N PHE A 246 19.24 -10.28 4.32
CA PHE A 246 19.18 -9.04 3.54
C PHE A 246 17.74 -8.56 3.30
N VAL A 247 16.82 -9.47 2.98
CA VAL A 247 15.39 -9.14 2.81
C VAL A 247 14.79 -8.61 4.11
N ARG A 248 15.08 -9.24 5.25
CA ARG A 248 14.56 -8.80 6.57
C ARG A 248 15.00 -7.40 6.94
N GLU A 249 16.24 -7.04 6.62
CA GLU A 249 16.82 -5.75 6.94
C GLU A 249 16.42 -4.64 5.96
N ASN A 250 16.18 -4.98 4.67
CA ASN A 250 16.11 -3.98 3.60
C ASN A 250 14.77 -3.94 2.85
N ALA A 251 13.87 -4.93 3.10
CA ALA A 251 12.58 -4.94 2.42
C ALA A 251 11.66 -3.83 2.93
N GLN A 252 10.86 -3.28 2.03
CA GLN A 252 9.98 -2.15 2.30
C GLN A 252 8.58 -2.39 1.76
N THR A 253 7.61 -1.65 2.29
CA THR A 253 6.26 -1.59 1.72
C THR A 253 6.30 -0.87 0.36
N VAL A 254 5.41 -1.26 -0.54
CA VAL A 254 5.18 -0.53 -1.81
C VAL A 254 3.91 0.33 -1.75
N TYR A 255 3.39 0.56 -0.54
CA TYR A 255 2.23 1.41 -0.27
C TYR A 255 0.93 0.90 -0.92
N HIS A 256 0.71 -0.40 -0.88
CA HIS A 256 -0.50 -1.07 -1.35
C HIS A 256 -1.34 -1.72 -0.22
N PRO A 257 -1.50 -1.10 0.97
CA PRO A 257 -2.23 -1.73 2.07
C PRO A 257 -3.71 -1.90 1.73
N VAL A 258 -4.24 -3.10 1.97
CA VAL A 258 -5.63 -3.46 1.67
C VAL A 258 -6.24 -4.36 2.74
N GLY A 259 -7.55 -4.52 2.73
CA GLY A 259 -8.23 -5.66 3.36
C GLY A 259 -8.70 -5.48 4.80
N THR A 260 -8.45 -4.35 5.44
CA THR A 260 -8.74 -4.10 6.87
C THR A 260 -10.21 -3.86 7.21
N CYS A 261 -11.08 -3.76 6.20
CA CYS A 261 -12.54 -3.74 6.31
C CYS A 261 -13.13 -4.63 5.21
N ARG A 262 -12.59 -5.85 5.04
CA ARG A 262 -12.82 -6.68 3.86
C ARG A 262 -14.28 -6.96 3.56
N MET A 263 -14.58 -7.02 2.27
CA MET A 263 -15.86 -7.49 1.74
C MET A 263 -15.97 -9.01 1.88
N GLY A 264 -17.19 -9.50 2.15
CA GLY A 264 -17.47 -10.92 2.18
C GLY A 264 -18.88 -11.26 2.69
N SER A 265 -19.16 -12.56 2.76
CA SER A 265 -20.43 -13.11 3.28
C SER A 265 -20.29 -13.84 4.61
N ASP A 266 -19.05 -14.12 5.03
CA ASP A 266 -18.75 -14.79 6.30
C ASP A 266 -18.84 -13.84 7.51
N SER A 267 -18.68 -14.37 8.72
CA SER A 267 -18.79 -13.61 9.98
C SER A 267 -17.70 -12.54 10.17
N GLU A 268 -16.53 -12.70 9.53
CA GLU A 268 -15.44 -11.76 9.62
C GLU A 268 -15.51 -10.63 8.55
N ALA A 269 -16.49 -10.68 7.66
CA ALA A 269 -16.66 -9.64 6.65
C ALA A 269 -17.20 -8.35 7.29
N VAL A 270 -16.56 -7.22 6.98
CA VAL A 270 -16.93 -5.90 7.49
C VAL A 270 -18.00 -5.25 6.61
N VAL A 271 -17.87 -5.39 5.29
CA VAL A 271 -18.87 -4.89 4.33
C VAL A 271 -19.47 -6.01 3.49
N ASP A 272 -20.70 -5.78 3.01
CA ASP A 272 -21.37 -6.66 2.05
C ASP A 272 -20.92 -6.37 0.61
N GLN A 273 -21.47 -7.10 -0.36
CA GLN A 273 -21.19 -6.93 -1.80
C GLN A 273 -21.61 -5.57 -2.38
N PHE A 274 -22.40 -4.79 -1.64
CA PHE A 274 -22.81 -3.43 -1.98
C PHE A 274 -22.00 -2.37 -1.21
N LEU A 275 -20.91 -2.77 -0.55
CA LEU A 275 -20.03 -1.93 0.25
C LEU A 275 -20.68 -1.36 1.53
N ARG A 276 -21.82 -1.86 1.95
CA ARG A 276 -22.51 -1.44 3.17
C ARG A 276 -21.87 -2.10 4.39
N VAL A 277 -21.62 -1.32 5.44
CA VAL A 277 -21.15 -1.88 6.72
C VAL A 277 -22.23 -2.78 7.31
N ARG A 278 -21.85 -4.02 7.60
CA ARG A 278 -22.79 -5.03 8.08
C ARG A 278 -23.35 -4.64 9.44
N GLY A 279 -24.68 -4.73 9.57
CA GLY A 279 -25.40 -4.39 10.79
C GLY A 279 -25.59 -2.89 11.07
N ILE A 280 -25.06 -2.02 10.22
CA ILE A 280 -25.17 -0.56 10.34
C ILE A 280 -25.86 0.00 9.09
N ARG A 281 -26.94 0.76 9.28
CA ARG A 281 -27.63 1.46 8.19
C ARG A 281 -26.98 2.81 7.88
N GLY A 282 -27.05 3.22 6.62
CA GLY A 282 -26.56 4.54 6.20
C GLY A 282 -25.04 4.70 6.26
N LEU A 283 -24.26 3.60 6.20
CA LEU A 283 -22.80 3.61 6.24
C LEU A 283 -22.23 2.65 5.20
N ARG A 284 -21.31 3.18 4.35
CA ARG A 284 -20.54 2.41 3.37
C ARG A 284 -19.05 2.69 3.54
N ILE A 285 -18.23 1.78 3.00
CA ILE A 285 -16.79 1.96 2.85
C ILE A 285 -16.44 1.78 1.37
N ALA A 286 -15.72 2.75 0.80
CA ALA A 286 -15.33 2.74 -0.60
C ALA A 286 -13.85 3.14 -0.75
N ASP A 287 -12.96 2.23 -0.37
CA ASP A 287 -11.51 2.36 -0.50
C ASP A 287 -10.83 0.98 -0.50
N ALA A 288 -9.50 0.94 -0.44
CA ALA A 288 -8.72 -0.30 -0.48
C ALA A 288 -8.97 -1.23 0.73
N SER A 289 -9.52 -0.73 1.84
CA SER A 289 -9.79 -1.56 3.03
C SER A 289 -10.81 -2.67 2.75
N VAL A 290 -11.66 -2.49 1.73
CA VAL A 290 -12.72 -3.48 1.42
C VAL A 290 -12.25 -4.67 0.59
N PHE A 291 -11.02 -4.68 0.08
CA PHE A 291 -10.52 -5.81 -0.71
C PHE A 291 -10.55 -7.10 0.12
N PRO A 292 -11.13 -8.19 -0.37
CA PRO A 292 -11.06 -9.48 0.31
C PRO A 292 -9.65 -10.07 0.26
N SER A 293 -8.93 -9.84 -0.85
CA SER A 293 -7.53 -10.18 -1.04
C SER A 293 -6.83 -9.12 -1.88
N ILE A 294 -5.52 -8.96 -1.65
CA ILE A 294 -4.71 -8.07 -2.45
C ILE A 294 -4.68 -8.50 -3.92
N ILE A 295 -4.76 -7.56 -4.83
CA ILE A 295 -4.73 -7.83 -6.27
C ILE A 295 -3.28 -8.06 -6.74
N SER A 296 -3.12 -8.75 -7.88
CA SER A 296 -1.79 -9.02 -8.45
C SER A 296 -1.26 -7.84 -9.26
N GLY A 297 -1.04 -6.71 -8.60
CA GLY A 297 -0.54 -5.47 -9.20
C GLY A 297 -0.83 -4.24 -8.32
N ASN A 298 -0.58 -3.06 -8.88
CA ASN A 298 -0.81 -1.78 -8.20
C ASN A 298 -2.30 -1.55 -7.91
N THR A 299 -2.64 -1.10 -6.71
CA THR A 299 -4.00 -1.07 -6.17
C THR A 299 -4.86 0.09 -6.66
N ASN A 300 -4.26 1.15 -7.22
CA ASN A 300 -4.96 2.40 -7.54
C ASN A 300 -6.15 2.22 -8.50
N ALA A 301 -5.98 1.46 -9.60
CA ALA A 301 -7.06 1.25 -10.57
C ALA A 301 -8.27 0.53 -9.94
N ALA A 302 -8.02 -0.46 -9.06
CA ALA A 302 -9.06 -1.16 -8.34
C ALA A 302 -9.76 -0.26 -7.31
N CYS A 303 -9.03 0.66 -6.64
CA CYS A 303 -9.63 1.66 -5.75
C CYS A 303 -10.57 2.60 -6.51
N ILE A 304 -10.16 3.08 -7.69
CA ILE A 304 -11.03 3.91 -8.55
C ILE A 304 -12.29 3.11 -8.94
N MET A 305 -12.15 1.86 -9.35
CA MET A 305 -13.28 0.99 -9.70
C MET A 305 -14.25 0.81 -8.52
N ILE A 306 -13.74 0.63 -7.30
CA ILE A 306 -14.58 0.54 -6.09
C ILE A 306 -15.35 1.83 -5.85
N GLY A 307 -14.71 2.99 -6.03
CA GLY A 307 -15.37 4.29 -5.93
C GLY A 307 -16.52 4.45 -6.93
N GLU A 308 -16.29 4.11 -8.21
CA GLU A 308 -17.31 4.12 -9.27
C GLU A 308 -18.46 3.15 -8.95
N ARG A 309 -18.16 1.92 -8.51
CA ARG A 309 -19.17 0.95 -8.12
C ARG A 309 -19.99 1.42 -6.92
N CYS A 310 -19.38 2.06 -5.94
CA CYS A 310 -20.09 2.66 -4.81
C CYS A 310 -21.09 3.71 -5.28
N ALA A 311 -20.68 4.60 -6.18
CA ALA A 311 -21.56 5.61 -6.76
C ALA A 311 -22.73 4.99 -7.53
N ASP A 312 -22.50 3.90 -8.26
CA ASP A 312 -23.57 3.15 -8.96
C ASP A 312 -24.59 2.55 -7.97
N PHE A 313 -24.11 1.92 -6.90
CA PHE A 313 -24.99 1.35 -5.86
C PHE A 313 -25.86 2.43 -5.21
N ILE A 314 -25.28 3.57 -4.86
CA ILE A 314 -26.00 4.69 -4.26
C ILE A 314 -27.08 5.21 -5.23
N ARG A 315 -26.76 5.41 -6.51
CA ARG A 315 -27.73 5.88 -7.52
C ARG A 315 -28.88 4.90 -7.73
N THR A 316 -28.58 3.62 -7.82
CA THR A 316 -29.59 2.57 -8.02
C THR A 316 -30.55 2.51 -6.84
N GLU A 317 -30.05 2.56 -5.61
CA GLU A 317 -30.88 2.53 -4.41
C GLU A 317 -31.71 3.83 -4.25
N ALA A 318 -31.16 4.99 -4.63
CA ALA A 318 -31.90 6.25 -4.60
C ALA A 318 -33.05 6.28 -5.62
N SER A 319 -32.89 5.62 -6.78
CA SER A 319 -33.91 5.53 -7.83
C SER A 319 -35.03 4.52 -7.49
N ALA A 320 -34.77 3.62 -6.53
CA ALA A 320 -35.75 2.59 -6.09
C ALA A 320 -36.63 3.05 -4.90
N ARG A 321 -36.32 4.20 -4.32
CA ARG A 321 -37.09 4.87 -3.27
C ARG A 321 -38.08 5.86 -3.86
#